data_0a30c0930badc836124e8804c591a3ca
#
_entry.id   0a30c0930badc836124e8804c591a3ca
#
_cell.length_a   1.000
_cell.length_b   1.000
_cell.length_c   1.000
_cell.angle_alpha   90.00
_cell.angle_beta   90.00
_cell.angle_gamma   90.00
#
_symmetry.space_group_name_H-M   'P 1'
#
loop_
_entity.id
_entity.type
_entity.pdbx_description
1 polymer ?
#
loop_
_entity_poly.entity_id
_entity_poly.type
_entity_poly.pdbx_seq_one_letter_code
_entity_poly.pdbx_strand_id
1 'polypeptide(L)'
;SNPQMDGSEIGREIVDSFVNFYKENDMEDEATTLSVVDLTKVEAVVSALEDFIDAADISSLSYQKIAKPRSKTREFGMSTEYGGSTDMVDIVHLAEQFKSICPDEAAALIKAVEDAVVYKLEGDFVDNACGLSLYFPYSAKDEVGERIPVYQTTGFSSKYIDYVTQFAGALTSSAFIDLDVSEVAPVQSGDNFDIFIPKGELDNIESIYFTAWVQEEDDIYIQIYQDSYVEIDEDGKILTEFDGIITTINDEWACLYEIESGDDYIRYGVPALLNGRDVVLIVLYDNRNPDGKVIGAMPVYDKATGMAPKQLIKIKAGDKITLLYYAERFYDIDDTSEATEDDSFWYEGEEFTVDGELVVENWEVEEGTYLYGFTIVDLQGNEYFTDFIEIKY
;
A
#
# COMPACT_ATOMS: atom_id res chain seq x y z
N SER A 1 -12.60 17.10 -33.96
CA SER A 1 -11.69 18.15 -33.51
C SER A 1 -11.93 19.44 -34.30
N ASN A 2 -12.16 20.53 -33.60
CA ASN A 2 -12.25 21.85 -34.20
C ASN A 2 -10.81 22.30 -34.60
N PRO A 3 -10.49 22.61 -35.85
CA PRO A 3 -9.14 22.99 -36.26
C PRO A 3 -8.64 24.34 -35.68
N GLN A 4 -9.43 24.98 -34.83
CA GLN A 4 -9.08 26.21 -34.14
C GLN A 4 -8.78 26.00 -32.64
N MET A 5 -8.89 24.76 -32.13
CA MET A 5 -8.57 24.47 -30.72
C MET A 5 -7.05 24.51 -30.51
N ASP A 6 -6.66 25.13 -29.41
CA ASP A 6 -5.27 25.05 -28.94
C ASP A 6 -4.97 23.75 -28.19
N GLY A 7 -3.71 23.54 -27.82
CA GLY A 7 -3.28 22.30 -27.15
C GLY A 7 -3.96 22.08 -25.78
N SER A 8 -4.25 23.15 -25.05
CA SER A 8 -4.94 23.10 -23.76
C SER A 8 -6.41 22.70 -23.94
N GLU A 9 -7.11 23.26 -24.91
CA GLU A 9 -8.49 22.91 -25.24
C GLU A 9 -8.61 21.46 -25.68
N ILE A 10 -7.70 20.99 -26.54
CA ILE A 10 -7.65 19.57 -26.94
C ILE A 10 -7.39 18.66 -25.74
N GLY A 11 -6.44 19.03 -24.88
CA GLY A 11 -6.15 18.28 -23.66
C GLY A 11 -7.35 18.15 -22.75
N ARG A 12 -8.10 19.23 -22.51
CA ARG A 12 -9.35 19.21 -21.72
C ARG A 12 -10.39 18.26 -22.30
N GLU A 13 -10.65 18.32 -23.59
CA GLU A 13 -11.59 17.43 -24.27
C GLU A 13 -11.17 15.95 -24.12
N ILE A 14 -9.86 15.64 -24.12
CA ILE A 14 -9.36 14.27 -23.89
C ILE A 14 -9.64 13.84 -22.47
N VAL A 15 -9.33 14.68 -21.47
CA VAL A 15 -9.55 14.37 -20.05
C VAL A 15 -11.03 14.17 -19.77
N ASP A 16 -11.88 15.07 -20.26
CA ASP A 16 -13.33 14.99 -20.09
C ASP A 16 -13.90 13.73 -20.74
N SER A 17 -13.44 13.40 -21.97
CA SER A 17 -13.86 12.18 -22.67
C SER A 17 -13.40 10.91 -21.95
N PHE A 18 -12.22 10.92 -21.35
CA PHE A 18 -11.68 9.81 -20.57
C PHE A 18 -12.57 9.54 -19.34
N VAL A 19 -12.83 10.55 -18.53
CA VAL A 19 -13.66 10.41 -17.32
C VAL A 19 -15.11 10.02 -17.69
N ASN A 20 -15.67 10.63 -18.72
CA ASN A 20 -17.01 10.27 -19.19
C ASN A 20 -17.08 8.82 -19.66
N PHE A 21 -16.02 8.28 -20.29
CA PHE A 21 -15.99 6.88 -20.70
C PHE A 21 -16.13 5.94 -19.50
N TYR A 22 -15.45 6.20 -18.39
CA TYR A 22 -15.59 5.39 -17.18
C TYR A 22 -17.01 5.46 -16.61
N LYS A 23 -17.59 6.66 -16.54
CA LYS A 23 -18.98 6.87 -16.08
C LYS A 23 -20.01 6.18 -16.96
N GLU A 24 -19.87 6.26 -18.28
CA GLU A 24 -20.81 5.65 -19.23
C GLU A 24 -20.71 4.11 -19.29
N ASN A 25 -19.66 3.52 -18.77
CA ASN A 25 -19.44 2.07 -18.77
C ASN A 25 -19.56 1.42 -17.39
N ASP A 26 -20.12 2.12 -16.40
CA ASP A 26 -20.26 1.65 -15.02
C ASP A 26 -18.89 1.20 -14.43
N MET A 27 -17.85 2.01 -14.66
CA MET A 27 -16.49 1.77 -14.18
C MET A 27 -16.04 2.88 -13.20
N GLU A 28 -16.98 3.51 -12.51
CA GLU A 28 -16.71 4.62 -11.60
C GLU A 28 -15.92 4.18 -10.35
N ASP A 29 -15.98 2.90 -10.02
CA ASP A 29 -15.24 2.31 -8.91
C ASP A 29 -13.75 2.07 -9.23
N GLU A 30 -13.31 2.30 -10.47
CA GLU A 30 -11.90 2.22 -10.83
C GLU A 30 -11.14 3.51 -10.48
N ALA A 31 -9.94 3.36 -9.93
CA ALA A 31 -9.05 4.49 -9.61
C ALA A 31 -8.52 5.12 -10.91
N THR A 32 -9.10 6.24 -11.32
CA THR A 32 -8.75 6.91 -12.57
C THR A 32 -8.27 8.32 -12.36
N THR A 33 -7.18 8.70 -13.03
CA THR A 33 -6.70 10.08 -13.07
C THR A 33 -6.10 10.40 -14.41
N LEU A 34 -6.30 11.62 -14.89
CA LEU A 34 -5.66 12.13 -16.09
C LEU A 34 -5.46 13.64 -16.00
N SER A 35 -4.29 14.12 -16.43
CA SER A 35 -3.93 15.54 -16.39
C SER A 35 -3.40 16.05 -17.74
N VAL A 36 -3.51 17.37 -17.91
CA VAL A 36 -2.92 18.14 -19.03
C VAL A 36 -1.83 19.03 -18.46
N VAL A 37 -0.62 18.87 -18.97
CA VAL A 37 0.56 19.60 -18.48
C VAL A 37 1.09 20.55 -19.54
N ASP A 38 1.38 21.79 -19.17
CA ASP A 38 2.11 22.74 -19.98
C ASP A 38 3.61 22.42 -19.96
N LEU A 39 4.09 21.78 -21.01
CA LEU A 39 5.49 21.37 -21.12
C LEU A 39 6.49 22.54 -21.05
N THR A 40 6.05 23.78 -21.32
CA THR A 40 6.92 24.98 -21.18
C THR A 40 7.23 25.32 -19.73
N LYS A 41 6.49 24.74 -18.77
CA LYS A 41 6.65 24.94 -17.34
C LYS A 41 7.47 23.83 -16.65
N VAL A 42 7.70 22.72 -17.32
CA VAL A 42 8.38 21.54 -16.72
C VAL A 42 9.80 21.88 -16.24
N GLU A 43 10.53 22.77 -16.93
CA GLU A 43 11.85 23.21 -16.47
C GLU A 43 11.79 23.90 -15.10
N ALA A 44 10.73 24.69 -14.84
CA ALA A 44 10.52 25.33 -13.55
C ALA A 44 10.18 24.29 -12.44
N VAL A 45 9.42 23.25 -12.78
CA VAL A 45 9.14 22.13 -11.87
C VAL A 45 10.44 21.40 -11.50
N VAL A 46 11.27 21.09 -12.49
CA VAL A 46 12.57 20.42 -12.24
C VAL A 46 13.48 21.27 -11.38
N SER A 47 13.56 22.59 -11.64
CA SER A 47 14.37 23.50 -10.81
C SER A 47 13.87 23.57 -9.37
N ALA A 48 12.55 23.66 -9.15
CA ALA A 48 11.98 23.66 -7.81
C ALA A 48 12.17 22.30 -7.09
N LEU A 49 12.13 21.19 -7.83
CA LEU A 49 12.44 19.85 -7.31
C LEU A 49 13.93 19.76 -6.88
N GLU A 50 14.85 20.33 -7.64
CA GLU A 50 16.28 20.36 -7.28
C GLU A 50 16.55 21.19 -6.02
N ASP A 51 15.86 22.31 -5.84
CA ASP A 51 15.94 23.13 -4.61
C ASP A 51 15.32 22.37 -3.42
N PHE A 52 14.22 21.67 -3.65
CA PHE A 52 13.54 20.86 -2.63
C PHE A 52 14.44 19.72 -2.10
N ILE A 53 15.08 18.95 -2.98
CA ILE A 53 15.98 17.87 -2.57
C ILE A 53 17.28 18.38 -1.93
N ASP A 54 17.74 19.59 -2.28
CA ASP A 54 18.85 20.22 -1.55
C ASP A 54 18.49 20.54 -0.12
N ALA A 55 17.28 21.03 0.12
CA ALA A 55 16.80 21.34 1.48
C ALA A 55 16.50 20.06 2.28
N ALA A 56 16.06 18.99 1.61
CA ALA A 56 15.87 17.65 2.19
C ALA A 56 17.14 16.79 2.08
N ASP A 57 18.31 17.37 2.32
CA ASP A 57 19.61 16.77 2.11
C ASP A 57 19.84 15.51 2.98
N ILE A 58 20.01 14.37 2.31
CA ILE A 58 20.25 13.04 2.91
C ILE A 58 21.54 13.03 3.76
N SER A 59 22.53 13.84 3.41
CA SER A 59 23.80 13.89 4.13
C SER A 59 23.68 14.57 5.49
N SER A 60 22.69 15.42 5.67
CA SER A 60 22.43 16.20 6.88
C SER A 60 21.26 15.69 7.71
N LEU A 61 20.31 15.00 7.07
CA LEU A 61 19.15 14.39 7.71
C LEU A 61 19.38 12.89 7.91
N SER A 62 18.80 12.33 8.97
CA SER A 62 18.73 10.88 9.09
C SER A 62 17.78 10.33 8.02
N TYR A 63 18.02 9.11 7.55
CA TYR A 63 17.16 8.48 6.52
C TYR A 63 15.69 8.38 6.97
N GLN A 64 15.43 8.19 8.27
CA GLN A 64 14.07 8.12 8.84
C GLN A 64 13.27 9.40 8.58
N LYS A 65 13.93 10.56 8.62
CA LYS A 65 13.28 11.85 8.34
C LYS A 65 12.85 12.01 6.90
N ILE A 66 13.42 11.23 5.98
CA ILE A 66 13.05 11.21 4.58
C ILE A 66 12.10 10.04 4.31
N ALA A 67 12.39 8.87 4.87
CA ALA A 67 11.59 7.66 4.69
C ALA A 67 10.15 7.82 5.20
N LYS A 68 9.98 8.35 6.42
CA LYS A 68 8.67 8.49 7.07
C LYS A 68 7.68 9.40 6.33
N PRO A 69 8.02 10.61 5.85
CA PRO A 69 7.14 11.37 4.95
C PRO A 69 7.00 10.72 3.58
N ARG A 70 8.04 10.04 3.06
CA ARG A 70 7.96 9.32 1.79
C ARG A 70 6.96 8.15 1.85
N SER A 71 6.95 7.36 2.91
CA SER A 71 6.03 6.23 3.06
C SER A 71 4.55 6.64 3.10
N LYS A 72 4.27 7.88 3.55
CA LYS A 72 2.92 8.44 3.61
C LYS A 72 2.48 9.15 2.32
N THR A 73 3.33 9.18 1.30
CA THR A 73 3.04 9.89 0.06
C THR A 73 2.15 9.04 -0.84
N ARG A 74 1.13 9.66 -1.46
CA ARG A 74 0.30 9.02 -2.48
C ARG A 74 1.14 8.40 -3.58
N GLU A 75 0.92 7.13 -3.84
CA GLU A 75 1.54 6.37 -4.91
C GLU A 75 0.56 6.05 -6.03
N PHE A 76 1.09 5.85 -7.23
CA PHE A 76 0.33 5.43 -8.40
C PHE A 76 0.91 4.15 -8.98
N GLY A 77 0.00 3.28 -9.37
CA GLY A 77 0.32 1.98 -9.90
C GLY A 77 0.63 0.99 -8.78
N MET A 78 -0.11 -0.09 -8.76
CA MET A 78 0.17 -1.19 -7.87
C MET A 78 1.24 -2.06 -8.53
N SER A 79 2.30 -2.35 -7.79
CA SER A 79 3.06 -3.55 -8.03
C SER A 79 2.24 -4.70 -7.46
N THR A 80 2.21 -5.79 -8.11
CA THR A 80 1.20 -6.82 -7.99
C THR A 80 1.76 -8.11 -7.41
N GLU A 81 2.91 -8.05 -6.76
CA GLU A 81 3.25 -9.02 -5.74
C GLU A 81 2.62 -8.50 -4.44
N TYR A 82 1.40 -8.94 -4.18
CA TYR A 82 0.63 -8.75 -2.94
C TYR A 82 1.06 -7.55 -2.07
N GLY A 83 0.78 -6.33 -2.56
CA GLY A 83 1.09 -5.11 -1.83
C GLY A 83 2.36 -4.36 -2.26
N GLY A 84 3.06 -4.79 -3.32
CA GLY A 84 4.21 -4.03 -3.83
C GLY A 84 3.80 -2.72 -4.51
N SER A 85 4.66 -1.72 -4.46
CA SER A 85 4.51 -0.40 -5.09
C SER A 85 5.36 -0.26 -6.34
N THR A 86 4.95 0.62 -7.26
CA THR A 86 5.79 1.06 -8.37
C THR A 86 6.72 2.20 -7.98
N ASP A 87 6.62 2.71 -6.75
CA ASP A 87 7.35 3.88 -6.25
C ASP A 87 7.13 5.15 -7.09
N MET A 88 6.00 5.23 -7.79
CA MET A 88 5.59 6.43 -8.52
C MET A 88 4.72 7.29 -7.61
N VAL A 89 5.29 8.37 -7.08
CA VAL A 89 4.62 9.25 -6.10
C VAL A 89 4.06 10.52 -6.74
N ASP A 90 2.97 11.04 -6.17
CA ASP A 90 2.49 12.38 -6.50
C ASP A 90 3.46 13.44 -5.98
N ILE A 91 3.88 14.36 -6.85
CA ILE A 91 4.91 15.37 -6.50
C ILE A 91 4.38 16.38 -5.48
N VAL A 92 3.11 16.79 -5.60
CA VAL A 92 2.52 17.76 -4.68
C VAL A 92 2.32 17.12 -3.31
N HIS A 93 1.75 15.91 -3.27
CA HIS A 93 1.55 15.21 -2.01
C HIS A 93 2.89 14.89 -1.33
N LEU A 94 3.93 14.49 -2.08
CA LEU A 94 5.29 14.36 -1.56
C LEU A 94 5.76 15.65 -0.88
N ALA A 95 5.67 16.78 -1.58
CA ALA A 95 6.09 18.06 -1.03
C ALA A 95 5.27 18.46 0.21
N GLU A 96 3.98 18.11 0.27
CA GLU A 96 3.14 18.32 1.45
C GLU A 96 3.62 17.56 2.67
N GLN A 97 4.00 16.29 2.50
CA GLN A 97 4.55 15.48 3.59
C GLN A 97 5.88 16.03 4.13
N PHE A 98 6.64 16.76 3.30
CA PHE A 98 7.93 17.36 3.67
C PHE A 98 7.84 18.80 4.22
N LYS A 99 6.65 19.39 4.35
CA LYS A 99 6.47 20.77 4.86
C LYS A 99 7.09 21.04 6.23
N SER A 100 7.21 20.02 7.07
CA SER A 100 7.88 20.16 8.39
C SER A 100 9.41 20.20 8.29
N ILE A 101 9.98 19.77 7.18
CA ILE A 101 11.43 19.67 6.94
C ILE A 101 11.91 20.88 6.15
N CYS A 102 11.26 21.19 5.02
CA CYS A 102 11.65 22.26 4.10
C CYS A 102 10.41 23.04 3.62
N PRO A 103 9.79 23.87 4.49
CA PRO A 103 8.50 24.50 4.21
C PRO A 103 8.50 25.41 2.98
N ASP A 104 9.56 26.19 2.77
CA ASP A 104 9.64 27.16 1.69
C ASP A 104 9.84 26.48 0.32
N GLU A 105 10.74 25.50 0.27
CA GLU A 105 11.03 24.72 -0.95
C GLU A 105 9.86 23.79 -1.30
N ALA A 106 9.22 23.18 -0.31
CA ALA A 106 8.00 22.41 -0.51
C ALA A 106 6.88 23.27 -1.11
N ALA A 107 6.66 24.48 -0.57
CA ALA A 107 5.67 25.40 -1.13
C ALA A 107 6.03 25.87 -2.55
N ALA A 108 7.31 26.07 -2.84
CA ALA A 108 7.77 26.45 -4.18
C ALA A 108 7.56 25.32 -5.21
N LEU A 109 7.83 24.06 -4.81
CA LEU A 109 7.61 22.89 -5.65
C LEU A 109 6.11 22.68 -5.94
N ILE A 110 5.26 22.74 -4.91
CA ILE A 110 3.80 22.66 -5.06
C ILE A 110 3.33 23.70 -6.08
N LYS A 111 3.73 24.96 -5.89
CA LYS A 111 3.34 26.03 -6.80
C LYS A 111 3.83 25.80 -8.24
N ALA A 112 5.04 25.30 -8.42
CA ALA A 112 5.57 25.04 -9.78
C ALA A 112 4.76 23.96 -10.50
N VAL A 113 4.33 22.90 -9.77
CA VAL A 113 3.48 21.84 -10.32
C VAL A 113 2.08 22.39 -10.64
N GLU A 114 1.45 23.14 -9.73
CA GLU A 114 0.15 23.79 -9.96
C GLU A 114 0.18 24.73 -11.16
N ASP A 115 1.26 25.48 -11.35
CA ASP A 115 1.43 26.37 -12.52
C ASP A 115 1.61 25.56 -13.83
N ALA A 116 2.11 24.32 -13.77
CA ALA A 116 2.34 23.45 -14.92
C ALA A 116 1.12 22.61 -15.29
N VAL A 117 0.31 22.20 -14.31
CA VAL A 117 -0.91 21.40 -14.54
C VAL A 117 -2.05 22.33 -14.95
N VAL A 118 -2.38 22.32 -16.24
CA VAL A 118 -3.40 23.20 -16.84
C VAL A 118 -4.81 22.73 -16.55
N TYR A 119 -4.98 21.42 -16.46
CA TYR A 119 -6.26 20.78 -16.18
C TYR A 119 -6.05 19.36 -15.69
N LYS A 120 -6.86 18.91 -14.78
CA LYS A 120 -6.90 17.52 -14.33
C LYS A 120 -8.30 17.13 -13.90
N LEU A 121 -8.60 15.84 -13.99
CA LEU A 121 -9.72 15.19 -13.34
C LEU A 121 -9.25 13.89 -12.72
N GLU A 122 -9.76 13.60 -11.56
CA GLU A 122 -9.62 12.35 -10.83
C GLU A 122 -11.00 11.72 -10.60
N GLY A 123 -11.02 10.39 -10.46
CA GLY A 123 -12.19 9.64 -10.01
C GLY A 123 -12.37 9.75 -8.48
N ASP A 124 -13.47 9.22 -7.99
CA ASP A 124 -13.89 9.34 -6.59
C ASP A 124 -12.93 8.63 -5.60
N PHE A 125 -12.05 7.75 -6.08
CA PHE A 125 -11.15 6.92 -5.28
C PHE A 125 -9.66 7.21 -5.55
N VAL A 126 -9.32 8.44 -5.87
CA VAL A 126 -7.94 8.85 -6.16
C VAL A 126 -7.63 10.18 -5.48
N ASP A 127 -7.63 10.17 -4.15
CA ASP A 127 -7.27 11.36 -3.38
C ASP A 127 -5.79 11.71 -3.57
N ASN A 128 -5.48 13.00 -3.44
CA ASN A 128 -4.12 13.53 -3.58
C ASN A 128 -3.46 13.29 -4.94
N ALA A 129 -4.25 13.06 -6.01
CA ALA A 129 -3.74 13.01 -7.37
C ALA A 129 -3.64 14.42 -7.96
N CYS A 130 -2.47 15.05 -7.89
CA CYS A 130 -2.25 16.45 -8.25
C CYS A 130 -1.78 16.67 -9.68
N GLY A 131 -1.62 15.60 -10.47
CA GLY A 131 -1.45 15.65 -11.90
C GLY A 131 -0.05 15.37 -12.43
N LEU A 132 0.98 15.32 -11.59
CA LEU A 132 2.32 14.90 -11.94
C LEU A 132 2.87 13.92 -10.90
N SER A 133 3.44 12.83 -11.39
CA SER A 133 4.13 11.85 -10.56
C SER A 133 5.60 11.73 -10.95
N LEU A 134 6.39 11.23 -10.01
CA LEU A 134 7.79 10.89 -10.26
C LEU A 134 8.19 9.64 -9.48
N TYR A 135 9.21 8.95 -9.96
CA TYR A 135 9.77 7.78 -9.30
C TYR A 135 10.59 8.18 -8.08
N PHE A 136 10.21 7.70 -6.89
CA PHE A 136 10.96 7.87 -5.66
C PHE A 136 11.01 6.51 -4.93
N PRO A 137 12.11 5.77 -5.03
CA PRO A 137 12.20 4.39 -4.52
C PRO A 137 11.96 4.32 -3.02
N TYR A 138 11.17 3.32 -2.61
CA TYR A 138 10.90 3.01 -1.21
C TYR A 138 10.60 1.51 -1.04
N SER A 139 9.43 1.05 -1.50
CA SER A 139 9.03 -0.35 -1.40
C SER A 139 9.86 -1.25 -2.34
N ALA A 140 10.08 -0.81 -3.58
CA ALA A 140 10.91 -1.52 -4.56
C ALA A 140 12.36 -0.99 -4.60
N LYS A 141 12.93 -0.70 -3.45
CA LYS A 141 14.28 -0.13 -3.31
C LYS A 141 15.37 -1.00 -3.93
N ASP A 142 15.19 -2.30 -4.00
CA ASP A 142 16.15 -3.24 -4.60
C ASP A 142 16.17 -3.18 -6.12
N GLU A 143 15.10 -2.66 -6.76
CA GLU A 143 15.00 -2.48 -8.20
C GLU A 143 15.63 -1.17 -8.71
N VAL A 144 16.17 -0.34 -7.83
CA VAL A 144 16.78 0.96 -8.17
C VAL A 144 17.86 0.81 -9.27
N GLY A 145 18.66 -0.26 -9.19
CA GLY A 145 19.68 -0.56 -10.19
C GLY A 145 19.15 -0.80 -11.61
N GLU A 146 17.91 -1.24 -11.74
CA GLU A 146 17.24 -1.48 -13.02
C GLU A 146 16.46 -0.26 -13.51
N ARG A 147 15.83 0.48 -12.60
CA ARG A 147 14.96 1.63 -12.92
C ARG A 147 15.73 2.92 -13.19
N ILE A 148 16.81 3.20 -12.47
CA ILE A 148 17.62 4.41 -12.64
C ILE A 148 18.19 4.56 -14.05
N PRO A 149 18.72 3.53 -14.73
CA PRO A 149 19.18 3.64 -16.10
C PRO A 149 18.11 4.16 -17.07
N VAL A 150 16.84 3.82 -16.84
CA VAL A 150 15.71 4.34 -17.66
C VAL A 150 15.61 5.85 -17.50
N TYR A 151 15.64 6.36 -16.27
CA TYR A 151 15.62 7.81 -15.99
C TYR A 151 16.81 8.54 -16.63
N GLN A 152 18.00 7.95 -16.57
CA GLN A 152 19.18 8.53 -17.22
C GLN A 152 19.01 8.69 -18.73
N THR A 153 18.32 7.75 -19.40
CA THR A 153 18.07 7.84 -20.85
C THR A 153 17.10 8.96 -21.23
N THR A 154 16.21 9.38 -20.29
CA THR A 154 15.26 10.46 -20.54
C THR A 154 15.89 11.86 -20.47
N GLY A 155 17.12 11.97 -19.94
CA GLY A 155 17.79 13.26 -19.71
C GLY A 155 17.20 14.03 -18.53
N PHE A 156 16.50 13.36 -17.63
CA PHE A 156 15.99 13.94 -16.38
C PHE A 156 17.13 14.39 -15.46
N SER A 157 16.84 15.23 -14.45
CA SER A 157 17.83 15.81 -13.53
C SER A 157 18.79 14.75 -12.96
N SER A 158 20.07 14.85 -13.27
CA SER A 158 21.10 13.97 -12.68
C SER A 158 21.19 14.14 -11.16
N LYS A 159 20.94 15.36 -10.66
CA LYS A 159 20.93 15.67 -9.24
C LYS A 159 19.82 14.91 -8.51
N TYR A 160 18.61 14.85 -9.10
CA TYR A 160 17.53 14.06 -8.56
C TYR A 160 17.83 12.56 -8.58
N ILE A 161 18.39 12.07 -9.68
CA ILE A 161 18.82 10.67 -9.83
C ILE A 161 19.84 10.29 -8.75
N ASP A 162 20.85 11.14 -8.52
CA ASP A 162 21.85 10.93 -7.47
C ASP A 162 21.21 10.92 -6.07
N TYR A 163 20.25 11.82 -5.83
CA TYR A 163 19.53 11.91 -4.55
C TYR A 163 18.75 10.62 -4.24
N VAL A 164 17.90 10.16 -5.16
CA VAL A 164 17.09 8.94 -4.92
C VAL A 164 17.94 7.67 -4.86
N THR A 165 19.08 7.65 -5.56
CA THR A 165 20.04 6.54 -5.48
C THR A 165 20.72 6.50 -4.11
N GLN A 166 21.12 7.67 -3.57
CA GLN A 166 21.67 7.77 -2.22
C GLN A 166 20.65 7.41 -1.14
N PHE A 167 19.39 7.85 -1.31
CA PHE A 167 18.32 7.50 -0.40
C PHE A 167 18.06 5.99 -0.34
N ALA A 168 17.92 5.34 -1.49
CA ALA A 168 17.73 3.89 -1.55
C ALA A 168 18.91 3.13 -0.93
N GLY A 169 20.15 3.59 -1.19
CA GLY A 169 21.36 3.03 -0.57
C GLY A 169 21.41 3.23 0.95
N ALA A 170 20.93 4.36 1.47
CA ALA A 170 20.83 4.61 2.90
C ALA A 170 19.74 3.73 3.53
N LEU A 171 18.59 3.61 2.86
CA LEU A 171 17.47 2.80 3.32
C LEU A 171 17.85 1.30 3.41
N THR A 172 18.56 0.76 2.42
CA THR A 172 18.98 -0.66 2.40
C THR A 172 20.16 -0.97 3.32
N SER A 173 20.98 0.02 3.70
CA SER A 173 22.18 -0.17 4.52
C SER A 173 22.03 0.26 5.97
N SER A 174 20.89 0.81 6.36
CA SER A 174 20.67 1.31 7.72
C SER A 174 20.38 0.17 8.69
N ALA A 175 20.62 0.43 9.98
CA ALA A 175 20.27 -0.51 11.03
C ALA A 175 18.75 -0.61 11.18
N PHE A 176 18.30 -1.82 11.44
CA PHE A 176 16.91 -2.17 11.74
C PHE A 176 16.48 -1.64 13.12
N ILE A 177 15.26 -1.99 13.53
CA ILE A 177 14.80 -1.83 14.90
C ILE A 177 15.79 -2.56 15.84
N ASP A 178 16.31 -1.87 16.85
CA ASP A 178 17.22 -2.46 17.86
C ASP A 178 16.41 -3.01 19.06
N LEU A 179 15.28 -3.66 18.74
CA LEU A 179 14.37 -4.31 19.68
C LEU A 179 14.16 -5.74 19.21
N ASP A 180 14.29 -6.68 20.10
CA ASP A 180 13.83 -8.03 19.84
C ASP A 180 12.28 -8.04 19.90
N VAL A 181 11.66 -7.88 18.76
CA VAL A 181 10.21 -7.77 18.64
C VAL A 181 9.52 -9.08 19.06
N SER A 182 10.15 -10.22 18.85
CA SER A 182 9.61 -11.53 19.26
C SER A 182 9.47 -11.70 20.77
N GLU A 183 10.21 -10.91 21.56
CA GLU A 183 10.06 -10.88 23.03
C GLU A 183 8.99 -9.87 23.51
N VAL A 184 8.37 -9.09 22.60
CA VAL A 184 7.29 -8.16 22.93
C VAL A 184 6.00 -8.93 23.09
N ALA A 185 5.59 -9.16 24.35
CA ALA A 185 4.38 -9.92 24.65
C ALA A 185 3.14 -9.02 24.61
N PRO A 186 2.13 -9.36 23.81
CA PRO A 186 0.83 -8.69 23.86
C PRO A 186 0.10 -8.91 25.19
N VAL A 187 -0.70 -7.94 25.60
CA VAL A 187 -1.55 -8.02 26.80
C VAL A 187 -2.99 -7.87 26.37
N GLN A 188 -3.84 -8.83 26.73
CA GLN A 188 -5.28 -8.76 26.48
C GLN A 188 -6.06 -8.32 27.71
N SER A 189 -7.02 -7.42 27.52
CA SER A 189 -7.97 -7.00 28.55
C SER A 189 -9.37 -6.80 27.95
N GLY A 190 -10.22 -7.85 28.02
CA GLY A 190 -11.47 -7.90 27.26
C GLY A 190 -11.17 -7.93 25.77
N ASP A 191 -11.79 -7.04 25.01
CA ASP A 191 -11.60 -6.92 23.57
C ASP A 191 -10.38 -6.05 23.18
N ASN A 192 -9.66 -5.51 24.19
CA ASN A 192 -8.47 -4.69 23.97
C ASN A 192 -7.21 -5.53 24.00
N PHE A 193 -6.32 -5.25 23.05
CA PHE A 193 -4.97 -5.80 22.96
C PHE A 193 -3.96 -4.66 22.97
N ASP A 194 -2.91 -4.80 23.77
CA ASP A 194 -1.84 -3.80 23.80
C ASP A 194 -0.45 -4.42 23.84
N ILE A 195 0.50 -3.66 23.27
CA ILE A 195 1.94 -3.90 23.37
C ILE A 195 2.65 -2.62 23.79
N PHE A 196 3.91 -2.74 24.16
CA PHE A 196 4.77 -1.60 24.47
C PHE A 196 6.01 -1.60 23.58
N ILE A 197 6.19 -0.54 22.80
CA ILE A 197 7.38 -0.28 22.00
C ILE A 197 8.07 0.98 22.54
N PRO A 198 9.35 0.92 22.90
CA PRO A 198 10.08 2.09 23.36
C PRO A 198 10.01 3.25 22.35
N LYS A 199 9.72 4.45 22.81
CA LYS A 199 9.53 5.63 21.94
C LYS A 199 10.68 5.87 20.96
N GLY A 200 11.92 5.51 21.34
CA GLY A 200 13.09 5.65 20.45
C GLY A 200 13.03 4.73 19.22
N GLU A 201 12.30 3.62 19.30
CA GLU A 201 12.14 2.68 18.20
C GLU A 201 10.99 3.07 17.25
N LEU A 202 9.99 3.81 17.74
CA LEU A 202 8.85 4.25 16.93
C LEU A 202 9.25 5.10 15.71
N ASP A 203 10.41 5.76 15.77
CA ASP A 203 10.92 6.51 14.62
C ASP A 203 11.44 5.61 13.48
N ASN A 204 11.72 4.33 13.76
CA ASN A 204 12.16 3.32 12.81
C ASN A 204 11.00 2.50 12.24
N ILE A 205 9.79 2.66 12.76
CA ILE A 205 8.60 1.90 12.39
C ILE A 205 7.82 2.68 11.33
N GLU A 206 7.47 1.99 10.24
CA GLU A 206 6.56 2.46 9.21
C GLU A 206 5.11 2.25 9.62
N SER A 207 4.76 1.01 9.94
CA SER A 207 3.40 0.60 10.28
C SER A 207 3.38 -0.51 11.34
N ILE A 208 2.26 -0.60 12.03
CA ILE A 208 1.97 -1.61 13.03
C ILE A 208 0.60 -2.15 12.72
N TYR A 209 0.49 -3.47 12.62
CA TYR A 209 -0.76 -4.16 12.38
C TYR A 209 -1.09 -5.08 13.56
N PHE A 210 -2.33 -5.06 14.01
CA PHE A 210 -2.84 -6.15 14.81
C PHE A 210 -3.23 -7.31 13.89
N THR A 211 -2.87 -8.54 14.23
CA THR A 211 -3.09 -9.72 13.40
C THR A 211 -3.74 -10.85 14.19
N ALA A 212 -4.64 -11.58 13.51
CA ALA A 212 -5.20 -12.81 14.03
C ALA A 212 -4.92 -13.95 13.06
N TRP A 213 -4.50 -15.07 13.63
CA TRP A 213 -4.13 -16.30 12.94
C TRP A 213 -4.95 -17.45 13.47
N VAL A 214 -5.30 -18.40 12.62
CA VAL A 214 -6.00 -19.61 13.00
C VAL A 214 -5.15 -20.84 12.66
N GLN A 215 -5.16 -21.82 13.54
CA GLN A 215 -4.48 -23.08 13.31
C GLN A 215 -5.25 -23.92 12.30
N GLU A 216 -4.63 -24.20 11.15
CA GLU A 216 -5.20 -25.03 10.08
C GLU A 216 -4.69 -26.46 10.16
N GLU A 217 -3.39 -26.66 10.38
CA GLU A 217 -2.74 -27.95 10.62
C GLU A 217 -1.90 -27.87 11.91
N ASP A 218 -1.30 -28.96 12.34
CA ASP A 218 -0.61 -29.05 13.63
C ASP A 218 0.44 -27.94 13.86
N ASP A 219 1.15 -27.53 12.80
CA ASP A 219 2.22 -26.51 12.84
C ASP A 219 1.97 -25.34 11.88
N ILE A 220 0.84 -25.33 11.16
CA ILE A 220 0.51 -24.31 10.17
C ILE A 220 -0.59 -23.40 10.70
N TYR A 221 -0.32 -22.09 10.70
CA TYR A 221 -1.28 -21.05 11.01
C TYR A 221 -1.46 -20.15 9.80
N ILE A 222 -2.71 -19.84 9.49
CA ILE A 222 -3.08 -18.90 8.42
C ILE A 222 -3.55 -17.59 9.01
N GLN A 223 -3.12 -16.48 8.40
CA GLN A 223 -3.55 -15.15 8.79
C GLN A 223 -4.94 -14.89 8.22
N ILE A 224 -5.89 -14.60 9.10
CA ILE A 224 -7.30 -14.37 8.75
C ILE A 224 -7.75 -12.93 9.01
N TYR A 225 -6.96 -12.15 9.74
CA TYR A 225 -7.28 -10.76 10.06
C TYR A 225 -6.02 -9.92 10.15
N GLN A 226 -6.10 -8.69 9.64
CA GLN A 226 -5.10 -7.65 9.80
C GLN A 226 -5.79 -6.30 9.88
N ASP A 227 -5.38 -5.48 10.86
CA ASP A 227 -5.87 -4.12 11.01
C ASP A 227 -4.72 -3.15 11.33
N SER A 228 -4.69 -2.03 10.63
CA SER A 228 -3.73 -0.93 10.84
C SER A 228 -4.21 0.10 11.87
N TYR A 229 -5.47 -0.02 12.33
CA TYR A 229 -6.04 0.92 13.29
C TYR A 229 -5.54 0.64 14.70
N VAL A 230 -4.42 1.27 15.04
CA VAL A 230 -3.80 1.20 16.36
C VAL A 230 -3.64 2.60 16.95
N GLU A 231 -3.91 2.75 18.22
CA GLU A 231 -3.66 3.98 18.96
C GLU A 231 -2.29 3.90 19.63
N ILE A 232 -1.45 4.92 19.45
CA ILE A 232 -0.11 5.00 20.07
C ILE A 232 -0.12 6.17 21.05
N ASP A 233 0.13 5.89 22.34
CA ASP A 233 0.19 6.91 23.36
C ASP A 233 1.58 7.59 23.44
N GLU A 234 1.69 8.63 24.30
CA GLU A 234 2.93 9.40 24.46
C GLU A 234 4.08 8.57 25.06
N ASP A 235 3.80 7.46 25.73
CA ASP A 235 4.79 6.60 26.38
C ASP A 235 5.26 5.44 25.47
N GLY A 236 4.56 5.19 24.36
CA GLY A 236 4.87 4.11 23.42
C GLY A 236 4.02 2.85 23.62
N LYS A 237 2.93 2.98 24.36
CA LYS A 237 1.89 1.93 24.42
C LYS A 237 1.07 1.98 23.14
N ILE A 238 0.91 0.85 22.51
CA ILE A 238 0.14 0.63 21.29
C ILE A 238 -1.10 -0.18 21.68
N LEU A 239 -2.27 0.33 21.35
CA LEU A 239 -3.56 -0.23 21.72
C LEU A 239 -4.42 -0.43 20.48
N THR A 240 -5.10 -1.58 20.42
CA THR A 240 -6.18 -1.84 19.47
C THR A 240 -7.35 -2.55 20.16
N GLU A 241 -8.51 -2.57 19.53
CA GLU A 241 -9.71 -3.30 19.94
C GLU A 241 -10.06 -4.32 18.86
N PHE A 242 -10.30 -5.57 19.26
CA PHE A 242 -10.76 -6.63 18.37
C PHE A 242 -11.91 -7.38 19.05
N ASP A 243 -13.07 -7.31 18.43
CA ASP A 243 -14.33 -7.86 18.94
C ASP A 243 -14.61 -9.31 18.51
N GLY A 244 -13.64 -9.94 17.83
CA GLY A 244 -13.79 -11.31 17.31
C GLY A 244 -14.55 -11.39 15.99
N ILE A 245 -14.72 -10.27 15.29
CA ILE A 245 -15.40 -10.22 13.99
C ILE A 245 -14.38 -10.28 12.86
N ILE A 246 -14.61 -11.18 11.91
CA ILE A 246 -13.74 -11.39 10.73
C ILE A 246 -14.58 -11.24 9.47
N THR A 247 -13.99 -10.63 8.44
CA THR A 247 -14.64 -10.51 7.13
C THR A 247 -14.61 -11.84 6.39
N THR A 248 -15.71 -12.16 5.72
CA THR A 248 -15.81 -13.29 4.80
C THR A 248 -16.20 -12.83 3.39
N ILE A 249 -15.83 -13.63 2.39
CA ILE A 249 -16.29 -13.48 1.01
C ILE A 249 -16.89 -14.81 0.57
N ASN A 250 -18.19 -14.83 0.32
CA ASN A 250 -18.95 -16.06 -0.02
C ASN A 250 -18.72 -17.18 1.00
N ASP A 251 -18.86 -16.88 2.28
CA ASP A 251 -18.70 -17.79 3.40
C ASP A 251 -17.24 -18.23 3.72
N GLU A 252 -16.25 -17.80 2.94
CA GLU A 252 -14.83 -18.06 3.19
C GLU A 252 -14.17 -16.86 3.90
N TRP A 253 -13.32 -17.09 4.87
CA TRP A 253 -12.57 -16.02 5.54
C TRP A 253 -11.74 -15.23 4.56
N ALA A 254 -11.69 -13.91 4.73
CA ALA A 254 -10.95 -13.04 3.85
C ALA A 254 -10.06 -12.10 4.67
N CYS A 255 -8.75 -12.33 4.68
CA CYS A 255 -7.81 -11.37 5.24
C CYS A 255 -7.75 -10.14 4.33
N LEU A 256 -8.11 -8.98 4.89
CA LEU A 256 -8.15 -7.71 4.18
C LEU A 256 -6.82 -6.97 4.36
N TYR A 257 -6.08 -6.79 3.28
CA TYR A 257 -4.85 -5.99 3.25
C TYR A 257 -5.17 -4.59 2.72
N GLU A 258 -4.98 -3.55 3.52
CA GLU A 258 -5.22 -2.18 3.09
C GLU A 258 -4.30 -1.83 1.91
N ILE A 259 -4.91 -1.43 0.79
CA ILE A 259 -4.20 -0.97 -0.41
C ILE A 259 -4.14 0.54 -0.40
N GLU A 260 -5.25 1.17 -0.05
CA GLU A 260 -5.44 2.60 -0.18
C GLU A 260 -6.61 3.08 0.66
N SER A 261 -6.45 4.22 1.31
CA SER A 261 -7.52 4.91 2.01
C SER A 261 -7.57 6.38 1.62
N GLY A 262 -8.78 6.94 1.58
CA GLY A 262 -9.08 8.35 1.38
C GLY A 262 -10.04 8.87 2.45
N ASP A 263 -10.52 10.11 2.28
CA ASP A 263 -11.40 10.73 3.28
C ASP A 263 -12.73 9.97 3.45
N ASP A 264 -13.26 9.39 2.37
CA ASP A 264 -14.60 8.77 2.33
C ASP A 264 -14.59 7.30 1.87
N TYR A 265 -13.41 6.68 1.72
CA TYR A 265 -13.29 5.30 1.26
C TYR A 265 -12.05 4.59 1.80
N ILE A 266 -12.12 3.25 1.84
CA ILE A 266 -10.98 2.36 2.03
C ILE A 266 -11.07 1.24 0.98
N ARG A 267 -9.95 0.89 0.38
CA ARG A 267 -9.81 -0.23 -0.55
C ARG A 267 -8.87 -1.26 0.04
N TYR A 268 -9.35 -2.47 0.09
CA TYR A 268 -8.57 -3.62 0.54
C TYR A 268 -8.31 -4.58 -0.62
N GLY A 269 -7.18 -5.27 -0.54
CA GLY A 269 -6.83 -6.39 -1.39
C GLY A 269 -7.04 -7.72 -0.65
N VAL A 270 -7.59 -8.70 -1.35
CA VAL A 270 -7.63 -10.08 -0.89
C VAL A 270 -6.95 -10.95 -1.93
N PRO A 271 -5.80 -11.56 -1.61
CA PRO A 271 -5.11 -12.46 -2.51
C PRO A 271 -5.99 -13.66 -2.89
N ALA A 272 -6.02 -14.01 -4.17
CA ALA A 272 -6.87 -15.09 -4.65
C ALA A 272 -6.39 -15.69 -5.97
N LEU A 273 -6.91 -16.86 -6.31
CA LEU A 273 -6.87 -17.42 -7.65
C LEU A 273 -8.21 -17.19 -8.33
N LEU A 274 -8.22 -16.54 -9.47
CA LEU A 274 -9.40 -16.42 -10.34
C LEU A 274 -9.25 -17.35 -11.55
N ASN A 275 -10.03 -18.42 -11.61
CA ASN A 275 -9.88 -19.47 -12.62
C ASN A 275 -8.44 -20.03 -12.70
N GLY A 276 -7.80 -20.19 -11.54
CA GLY A 276 -6.42 -20.71 -11.40
C GLY A 276 -5.33 -19.70 -11.79
N ARG A 277 -5.64 -18.41 -11.81
CA ARG A 277 -4.65 -17.33 -12.05
C ARG A 277 -4.57 -16.42 -10.83
N ASP A 278 -3.36 -16.07 -10.44
CA ASP A 278 -3.11 -15.15 -9.35
C ASP A 278 -3.73 -13.77 -9.63
N VAL A 279 -4.52 -13.31 -8.68
CA VAL A 279 -5.18 -12.01 -8.68
C VAL A 279 -5.24 -11.47 -7.25
N VAL A 280 -5.56 -10.18 -7.13
CA VAL A 280 -5.99 -9.56 -5.89
C VAL A 280 -7.45 -9.13 -6.08
N LEU A 281 -8.38 -9.67 -5.29
CA LEU A 281 -9.74 -9.16 -5.24
C LEU A 281 -9.71 -7.79 -4.58
N ILE A 282 -10.40 -6.81 -5.18
CA ILE A 282 -10.47 -5.47 -4.62
C ILE A 282 -11.81 -5.31 -3.89
N VAL A 283 -11.73 -5.09 -2.59
CA VAL A 283 -12.88 -4.84 -1.72
C VAL A 283 -12.93 -3.35 -1.39
N LEU A 284 -14.03 -2.71 -1.74
CA LEU A 284 -14.29 -1.28 -1.51
C LEU A 284 -15.26 -1.10 -0.36
N TYR A 285 -14.87 -0.31 0.63
CA TYR A 285 -15.74 0.25 1.65
C TYR A 285 -15.90 1.74 1.40
N ASP A 286 -17.11 2.21 1.24
CA ASP A 286 -17.46 3.62 1.12
C ASP A 286 -18.88 3.89 1.65
N ASN A 287 -19.34 5.12 1.55
CA ASN A 287 -20.71 5.49 1.99
C ASN A 287 -21.82 4.74 1.22
N ARG A 288 -21.55 4.18 0.05
CA ARG A 288 -22.50 3.40 -0.76
C ARG A 288 -22.44 1.90 -0.41
N ASN A 289 -21.27 1.45 0.06
CA ASN A 289 -20.96 0.07 0.38
C ASN A 289 -20.38 -0.03 1.80
N PRO A 290 -21.19 0.23 2.83
CA PRO A 290 -20.71 0.24 4.23
C PRO A 290 -20.32 -1.14 4.74
N ASP A 291 -20.87 -2.20 4.16
CA ASP A 291 -20.58 -3.59 4.52
C ASP A 291 -19.45 -4.19 3.62
N GLY A 292 -18.89 -3.39 2.72
CA GLY A 292 -17.90 -3.82 1.75
C GLY A 292 -18.50 -4.37 0.46
N LYS A 293 -17.77 -4.21 -0.65
CA LYS A 293 -18.14 -4.73 -1.97
C LYS A 293 -16.90 -5.16 -2.74
N VAL A 294 -16.90 -6.37 -3.27
CA VAL A 294 -15.89 -6.78 -4.25
C VAL A 294 -16.19 -6.11 -5.58
N ILE A 295 -15.36 -5.14 -5.98
CA ILE A 295 -15.54 -4.37 -7.22
C ILE A 295 -14.88 -5.03 -8.45
N GLY A 296 -14.01 -6.01 -8.24
CA GLY A 296 -13.33 -6.76 -9.29
C GLY A 296 -12.05 -7.41 -8.79
N ALA A 297 -11.28 -7.93 -9.72
CA ALA A 297 -9.99 -8.55 -9.45
C ALA A 297 -8.88 -7.84 -10.24
N MET A 298 -7.77 -7.55 -9.57
CA MET A 298 -6.58 -7.00 -10.19
C MET A 298 -5.61 -8.15 -10.50
N PRO A 299 -5.14 -8.31 -11.75
CA PRO A 299 -4.13 -9.32 -12.06
C PRO A 299 -2.82 -9.02 -11.34
N VAL A 300 -2.16 -10.07 -10.88
CA VAL A 300 -0.80 -9.95 -10.33
C VAL A 300 0.17 -9.52 -11.44
N TYR A 301 1.17 -8.72 -11.09
CA TYR A 301 2.17 -8.18 -12.02
C TYR A 301 2.93 -9.30 -12.73
N ASP A 302 2.95 -9.24 -14.06
CA ASP A 302 3.73 -10.15 -14.85
C ASP A 302 5.16 -9.60 -15.03
N LYS A 303 6.11 -10.13 -14.27
CA LYS A 303 7.54 -9.77 -14.38
C LYS A 303 8.09 -9.92 -15.80
N ALA A 304 7.53 -10.83 -16.61
CA ALA A 304 8.00 -11.07 -17.98
C ALA A 304 7.64 -9.93 -18.94
N THR A 305 6.54 -9.23 -18.70
CA THR A 305 6.10 -8.11 -19.54
C THR A 305 6.45 -6.74 -18.97
N GLY A 306 6.75 -6.64 -17.66
CA GLY A 306 7.03 -5.39 -16.97
C GLY A 306 5.85 -4.42 -16.92
N MET A 307 4.60 -4.91 -17.13
CA MET A 307 3.42 -4.07 -17.18
C MET A 307 2.57 -4.22 -15.91
N ALA A 308 2.31 -3.10 -15.24
CA ALA A 308 1.31 -3.04 -14.19
C ALA A 308 -0.10 -3.13 -14.81
N PRO A 309 -1.01 -3.91 -14.22
CA PRO A 309 -2.39 -3.95 -14.66
C PRO A 309 -3.05 -2.58 -14.46
N LYS A 310 -3.91 -2.20 -15.41
CA LYS A 310 -4.60 -0.89 -15.37
C LYS A 310 -6.11 -1.01 -15.19
N GLN A 311 -6.67 -2.20 -15.33
CA GLN A 311 -8.10 -2.41 -15.28
C GLN A 311 -8.42 -3.62 -14.40
N LEU A 312 -9.50 -3.50 -13.64
CA LEU A 312 -10.06 -4.60 -12.90
C LEU A 312 -10.69 -5.61 -13.85
N ILE A 313 -10.45 -6.88 -13.58
CA ILE A 313 -11.17 -7.97 -14.22
C ILE A 313 -12.57 -8.04 -13.58
N LYS A 314 -13.63 -7.92 -14.36
CA LYS A 314 -14.99 -8.12 -13.88
C LYS A 314 -15.23 -9.62 -13.62
N ILE A 315 -15.54 -9.95 -12.37
CA ILE A 315 -15.90 -11.30 -11.96
C ILE A 315 -17.31 -11.61 -12.42
N LYS A 316 -17.56 -12.85 -12.87
CA LYS A 316 -18.82 -13.26 -13.49
C LYS A 316 -19.32 -14.57 -12.91
N ALA A 317 -20.61 -14.79 -12.99
CA ALA A 317 -21.19 -16.09 -12.68
C ALA A 317 -20.54 -17.21 -13.50
N GLY A 318 -20.12 -18.25 -12.82
CA GLY A 318 -19.37 -19.40 -13.36
C GLY A 318 -17.85 -19.28 -13.22
N ASP A 319 -17.31 -18.13 -12.83
CA ASP A 319 -15.91 -18.02 -12.44
C ASP A 319 -15.65 -18.82 -11.15
N LYS A 320 -14.42 -19.30 -11.00
CA LYS A 320 -13.95 -20.04 -9.84
C LYS A 320 -12.96 -19.18 -9.07
N ILE A 321 -13.12 -19.12 -7.76
CA ILE A 321 -12.26 -18.37 -6.86
C ILE A 321 -11.73 -19.29 -5.78
N THR A 322 -10.44 -19.16 -5.46
CA THR A 322 -9.80 -19.73 -4.27
C THR A 322 -9.13 -18.57 -3.54
N LEU A 323 -9.51 -18.29 -2.30
CA LEU A 323 -8.82 -17.28 -1.50
C LEU A 323 -7.44 -17.82 -1.07
N LEU A 324 -6.46 -16.93 -0.99
CA LEU A 324 -5.11 -17.25 -0.58
C LEU A 324 -4.82 -16.58 0.77
N TYR A 325 -4.24 -17.35 1.69
CA TYR A 325 -3.90 -16.89 3.03
C TYR A 325 -2.39 -16.87 3.19
N TYR A 326 -1.86 -15.82 3.77
CA TYR A 326 -0.49 -15.85 4.24
C TYR A 326 -0.39 -16.84 5.38
N ALA A 327 0.51 -17.80 5.28
CA ALA A 327 0.68 -18.89 6.21
C ALA A 327 2.11 -18.94 6.75
N GLU A 328 2.22 -19.25 8.04
CA GLU A 328 3.48 -19.45 8.73
C GLU A 328 3.50 -20.83 9.41
N ARG A 329 4.68 -21.46 9.42
CA ARG A 329 4.92 -22.61 10.27
C ARG A 329 5.48 -22.16 11.60
N PHE A 330 4.70 -22.34 12.65
CA PHE A 330 5.17 -22.11 14.02
C PHE A 330 5.63 -23.44 14.60
N TYR A 331 6.94 -23.67 14.60
CA TYR A 331 7.54 -24.78 15.35
C TYR A 331 7.43 -24.52 16.84
N ASP A 332 7.51 -25.59 17.66
CA ASP A 332 7.37 -25.52 19.12
C ASP A 332 8.20 -24.34 19.67
N ILE A 333 7.53 -23.45 20.42
CA ILE A 333 8.00 -22.13 20.87
C ILE A 333 9.42 -22.13 21.50
N ASP A 334 9.91 -23.32 21.92
CA ASP A 334 11.24 -23.50 22.50
C ASP A 334 12.37 -23.65 21.46
N ASP A 335 12.11 -23.71 20.15
CA ASP A 335 13.12 -23.95 19.10
C ASP A 335 13.02 -22.99 17.88
N THR A 336 13.09 -21.69 18.15
CA THR A 336 13.12 -20.64 17.11
C THR A 336 14.43 -20.62 16.28
N SER A 337 15.34 -21.55 16.51
CA SER A 337 16.65 -21.59 15.87
C SER A 337 16.63 -22.13 14.42
N GLU A 338 15.49 -22.61 13.92
CA GLU A 338 15.35 -23.26 12.63
C GLU A 338 14.37 -22.55 11.66
N ALA A 339 13.82 -21.38 12.00
CA ALA A 339 13.00 -20.61 11.06
C ALA A 339 13.82 -20.28 9.79
N THR A 340 13.34 -20.72 8.65
CA THR A 340 13.96 -20.53 7.33
C THR A 340 13.03 -19.70 6.44
N GLU A 341 13.54 -19.08 5.38
CA GLU A 341 12.70 -18.36 4.37
C GLU A 341 11.63 -19.27 3.72
N ASP A 342 11.73 -20.60 3.91
CA ASP A 342 10.77 -21.60 3.39
C ASP A 342 9.57 -21.84 4.35
N ASP A 343 9.50 -21.15 5.50
CA ASP A 343 8.45 -21.38 6.51
C ASP A 343 7.20 -20.54 6.24
N SER A 344 7.33 -19.45 5.46
CA SER A 344 6.23 -18.60 5.02
C SER A 344 5.77 -18.98 3.61
N PHE A 345 4.48 -19.12 3.39
CA PHE A 345 3.93 -19.48 2.09
C PHE A 345 2.47 -19.01 1.93
N TRP A 346 1.94 -19.08 0.69
CA TRP A 346 0.53 -18.85 0.44
C TRP A 346 -0.24 -20.17 0.51
N TYR A 347 -1.15 -20.25 1.48
CA TYR A 347 -2.06 -21.39 1.66
C TYR A 347 -3.31 -21.20 0.79
N GLU A 348 -3.70 -22.22 0.03
CA GLU A 348 -4.91 -22.19 -0.80
C GLU A 348 -6.12 -22.63 0.05
N GLY A 349 -7.14 -21.75 0.18
CA GLY A 349 -8.42 -22.09 0.77
C GLY A 349 -9.29 -22.99 -0.12
N GLU A 350 -10.55 -23.11 0.20
CA GLU A 350 -11.50 -23.88 -0.62
C GLU A 350 -11.87 -23.13 -1.91
N GLU A 351 -11.95 -23.89 -3.04
CA GLU A 351 -12.42 -23.35 -4.33
C GLU A 351 -13.94 -23.25 -4.33
N PHE A 352 -14.49 -22.08 -4.57
CA PHE A 352 -15.93 -21.89 -4.78
C PHE A 352 -16.25 -21.33 -6.17
N THR A 353 -17.48 -21.55 -6.62
CA THR A 353 -17.96 -21.03 -7.91
C THR A 353 -18.88 -19.84 -7.68
N VAL A 354 -18.60 -18.74 -8.38
CA VAL A 354 -19.42 -17.52 -8.34
C VAL A 354 -20.78 -17.79 -9.00
N ASP A 355 -21.87 -17.55 -8.30
CA ASP A 355 -23.22 -17.70 -8.86
C ASP A 355 -23.97 -16.36 -9.04
N GLY A 356 -23.33 -15.23 -8.68
CA GLY A 356 -23.87 -13.88 -8.77
C GLY A 356 -22.83 -12.81 -8.45
N GLU A 357 -23.20 -11.85 -7.66
CA GLU A 357 -22.23 -10.94 -7.03
C GLU A 357 -21.57 -11.65 -5.84
N LEU A 358 -20.30 -11.34 -5.58
CA LEU A 358 -19.63 -11.82 -4.39
C LEU A 358 -20.20 -11.10 -3.18
N VAL A 359 -20.49 -11.87 -2.14
CA VAL A 359 -21.08 -11.36 -0.89
C VAL A 359 -19.96 -11.16 0.12
N VAL A 360 -19.85 -9.94 0.66
CA VAL A 360 -18.95 -9.61 1.76
C VAL A 360 -19.78 -9.58 3.03
N GLU A 361 -19.40 -10.33 4.04
CA GLU A 361 -20.08 -10.41 5.34
C GLU A 361 -19.05 -10.38 6.48
N ASN A 362 -19.53 -10.18 7.70
CA ASN A 362 -18.73 -10.19 8.90
C ASN A 362 -19.26 -11.27 9.85
N TRP A 363 -18.40 -12.20 10.21
CA TRP A 363 -18.75 -13.35 11.04
C TRP A 363 -17.94 -13.34 12.35
N GLU A 364 -18.55 -13.85 13.42
CA GLU A 364 -17.81 -14.13 14.65
C GLU A 364 -16.82 -15.28 14.42
N VAL A 365 -15.67 -15.24 15.09
CA VAL A 365 -14.70 -16.36 15.06
C VAL A 365 -15.37 -17.66 15.52
N GLU A 366 -15.07 -18.75 14.84
CA GLU A 366 -15.61 -20.08 15.10
C GLU A 366 -14.80 -20.83 16.18
N GLU A 367 -15.21 -22.07 16.53
CA GLU A 367 -14.43 -22.94 17.42
C GLU A 367 -13.06 -23.25 16.77
N GLY A 368 -11.96 -22.98 17.49
CA GLY A 368 -10.61 -23.18 16.97
C GLY A 368 -9.52 -22.69 17.90
N THR A 369 -8.28 -22.87 17.48
CA THR A 369 -7.11 -22.29 18.16
C THR A 369 -6.62 -21.09 17.38
N TYR A 370 -6.55 -19.92 18.04
CA TYR A 370 -6.17 -18.66 17.43
C TYR A 370 -4.94 -18.07 18.10
N LEU A 371 -4.09 -17.42 17.32
CA LEU A 371 -2.99 -16.62 17.80
C LEU A 371 -3.27 -15.14 17.49
N TYR A 372 -3.15 -14.30 18.52
CA TYR A 372 -3.33 -12.85 18.42
C TYR A 372 -2.03 -12.14 18.75
N GLY A 373 -1.59 -11.27 17.88
CA GLY A 373 -0.36 -10.53 18.06
C GLY A 373 -0.29 -9.29 17.19
N PHE A 374 0.91 -8.74 17.06
CA PHE A 374 1.16 -7.59 16.22
C PHE A 374 2.27 -7.89 15.22
N THR A 375 2.10 -7.39 14.01
CA THR A 375 3.16 -7.33 13.00
C THR A 375 3.67 -5.90 12.94
N ILE A 376 4.97 -5.73 13.12
CA ILE A 376 5.65 -4.43 13.05
C ILE A 376 6.43 -4.39 11.75
N VAL A 377 6.17 -3.37 10.94
CA VAL A 377 6.92 -3.14 9.70
C VAL A 377 7.86 -1.97 9.91
N ASP A 378 9.15 -2.17 9.68
CA ASP A 378 10.14 -1.11 9.77
C ASP A 378 10.15 -0.25 8.49
N LEU A 379 10.85 0.89 8.54
CA LEU A 379 11.00 1.80 7.39
C LEU A 379 11.77 1.17 6.21
N GLN A 380 12.22 -0.06 6.33
CA GLN A 380 12.85 -0.82 5.24
C GLN A 380 11.89 -1.86 4.66
N GLY A 381 10.69 -2.00 5.22
CA GLY A 381 9.70 -2.98 4.83
C GLY A 381 9.99 -4.38 5.36
N ASN A 382 10.84 -4.52 6.40
CA ASN A 382 10.98 -5.80 7.06
C ASN A 382 9.86 -5.97 8.07
N GLU A 383 9.29 -7.17 8.10
CA GLU A 383 8.21 -7.55 9.00
C GLU A 383 8.76 -8.30 10.21
N TYR A 384 8.25 -7.95 11.38
CA TYR A 384 8.61 -8.56 12.66
C TYR A 384 7.32 -8.92 13.38
N PHE A 385 7.23 -10.16 13.85
CA PHE A 385 6.11 -10.63 14.65
C PHE A 385 6.42 -10.50 16.14
N THR A 386 5.47 -9.96 16.91
CA THR A 386 5.53 -10.02 18.37
C THR A 386 5.31 -11.45 18.86
N ASP A 387 5.52 -11.68 20.15
CA ASP A 387 4.93 -12.88 20.78
C ASP A 387 3.40 -12.88 20.59
N PHE A 388 2.76 -14.04 20.75
CA PHE A 388 1.33 -14.22 20.51
C PHE A 388 0.59 -14.63 21.77
N ILE A 389 -0.68 -14.27 21.85
CA ILE A 389 -1.64 -14.81 22.80
C ILE A 389 -2.41 -15.92 22.12
N GLU A 390 -2.29 -17.16 22.63
CA GLU A 390 -3.11 -18.28 22.18
C GLU A 390 -4.48 -18.26 22.89
N ILE A 391 -5.54 -18.27 22.10
CA ILE A 391 -6.92 -18.35 22.58
C ILE A 391 -7.63 -19.53 21.90
N LYS A 392 -8.37 -20.33 22.69
CA LYS A 392 -9.18 -21.45 22.19
C LYS A 392 -10.65 -21.11 22.40
N TYR A 393 -11.38 -21.03 21.32
CA TYR A 393 -12.82 -20.86 21.30
C TYR A 393 -13.55 -22.19 21.22
#